data_eee23ba9dbbce26d88438869dc2ef845
#
_entry.id   eee23ba9dbbce26d88438869dc2ef845
#
_cell.length_a   1.000
_cell.length_b   1.000
_cell.length_c   1.000
_cell.angle_alpha   90.00
_cell.angle_beta   90.00
_cell.angle_gamma   90.00
#
_symmetry.space_group_name_H-M   'P 1'
#
loop_
_entity.id
_entity.type
_entity.pdbx_description
1 polymer ?
#
loop_
_entity_poly.entity_id
_entity_poly.type
_entity_poly.pdbx_seq_one_letter_code
_entity_poly.pdbx_strand_id
1 'polypeptide(L)'
;MIQNLVKKVFGSRSDREVKQLYPLLNEINIFADKLLDKSDEELKNRSIELRTEILSAVEEAKEKAKKEISDKDEAKKFILLAEHNKLEQVLPEAFAMVKETCRRMCGSSWKVVGRELKWEMIPYDVQIIG
;
A
#
# COMPACT_ATOMS: atom_id res chain seq x y z
N MET A 1 34.69 1.11 -20.42
CA MET A 1 33.87 1.06 -21.66
C MET A 1 32.79 -0.02 -21.60
N ILE A 2 33.12 -1.27 -21.31
CA ILE A 2 32.16 -2.38 -21.29
C ILE A 2 31.06 -2.20 -20.22
N GLN A 3 31.40 -1.67 -19.03
CA GLN A 3 30.41 -1.41 -17.95
C GLN A 3 29.35 -0.36 -18.34
N ASN A 4 29.69 0.62 -19.17
CA ASN A 4 28.74 1.61 -19.64
C ASN A 4 27.81 1.07 -20.73
N LEU A 5 28.28 0.10 -21.52
CA LEU A 5 27.46 -0.57 -22.55
C LEU A 5 26.44 -1.52 -21.88
N VAL A 6 26.85 -2.26 -20.84
CA VAL A 6 25.99 -3.15 -20.08
C VAL A 6 24.90 -2.36 -19.35
N LYS A 7 25.23 -1.21 -18.72
CA LYS A 7 24.24 -0.31 -18.12
C LYS A 7 23.23 0.24 -19.13
N LYS A 8 23.67 0.51 -20.37
CA LYS A 8 22.82 1.07 -21.42
C LYS A 8 21.84 0.04 -22.00
N VAL A 9 22.19 -1.25 -21.95
CA VAL A 9 21.35 -2.36 -22.49
C VAL A 9 20.45 -2.96 -21.41
N PHE A 10 20.94 -3.10 -20.16
CA PHE A 10 20.23 -3.79 -19.08
C PHE A 10 19.66 -2.85 -18.00
N GLY A 11 19.89 -1.54 -18.10
CA GLY A 11 19.54 -0.57 -17.06
C GLY A 11 20.39 -0.73 -15.79
N SER A 12 20.22 0.18 -14.85
CA SER A 12 20.79 0.05 -13.51
C SER A 12 20.00 -0.98 -12.69
N ARG A 13 20.58 -1.43 -11.55
CA ARG A 13 19.84 -2.26 -10.58
C ARG A 13 18.53 -1.58 -10.16
N SER A 14 18.59 -0.29 -9.90
CA SER A 14 17.43 0.54 -9.57
C SER A 14 16.37 0.54 -10.67
N ASP A 15 16.76 0.65 -11.95
CA ASP A 15 15.80 0.63 -13.07
C ASP A 15 15.04 -0.71 -13.16
N ARG A 16 15.72 -1.81 -12.82
CA ARG A 16 15.09 -3.14 -12.80
C ARG A 16 14.15 -3.31 -11.62
N GLU A 17 14.54 -2.83 -10.45
CA GLU A 17 13.71 -2.85 -9.24
C GLU A 17 12.45 -2.00 -9.44
N VAL A 18 12.58 -0.80 -9.98
CA VAL A 18 11.45 0.07 -10.34
C VAL A 18 10.51 -0.60 -11.36
N LYS A 19 11.07 -1.24 -12.40
CA LYS A 19 10.25 -1.96 -13.39
C LYS A 19 9.41 -3.10 -12.80
N GLN A 20 9.89 -3.75 -11.74
CA GLN A 20 9.13 -4.80 -11.04
C GLN A 20 7.92 -4.24 -10.27
N LEU A 21 7.92 -2.94 -9.94
CA LEU A 21 6.83 -2.29 -9.23
C LEU A 21 5.74 -1.73 -10.16
N TYR A 22 5.99 -1.64 -11.47
CA TYR A 22 4.97 -1.14 -12.42
C TYR A 22 3.66 -1.94 -12.42
N PRO A 23 3.64 -3.29 -12.32
CA PRO A 23 2.38 -4.02 -12.23
C PRO A 23 1.57 -3.61 -11.00
N LEU A 24 2.23 -3.48 -9.84
CA LEU A 24 1.61 -3.01 -8.60
C LEU A 24 1.07 -1.59 -8.74
N LEU A 25 1.87 -0.69 -9.32
CA LEU A 25 1.45 0.68 -9.60
C LEU A 25 0.22 0.75 -10.50
N ASN A 26 0.18 -0.08 -11.55
CA ASN A 26 -0.97 -0.17 -12.43
C ASN A 26 -2.22 -0.65 -11.68
N GLU A 27 -2.07 -1.63 -10.79
CA GLU A 27 -3.15 -2.13 -9.95
C GLU A 27 -3.66 -1.04 -9.00
N ILE A 28 -2.77 -0.27 -8.35
CA ILE A 28 -3.11 0.88 -7.52
C ILE A 28 -3.92 1.91 -8.32
N ASN A 29 -3.50 2.23 -9.52
CA ASN A 29 -4.20 3.19 -10.37
C ASN A 29 -5.60 2.69 -10.80
N ILE A 30 -5.73 1.39 -11.11
CA ILE A 30 -7.05 0.77 -11.40
C ILE A 30 -7.97 0.86 -10.18
N PHE A 31 -7.46 0.62 -8.98
CA PHE A 31 -8.24 0.80 -7.76
C PHE A 31 -8.62 2.27 -7.55
N ALA A 32 -7.69 3.21 -7.75
CA ALA A 32 -7.94 4.64 -7.60
C ALA A 32 -9.08 5.11 -8.53
N ASP A 33 -9.09 4.65 -9.78
CA ASP A 33 -10.15 4.97 -10.73
C ASP A 33 -11.53 4.49 -10.26
N LYS A 34 -11.60 3.30 -9.63
CA LYS A 34 -12.84 2.77 -9.06
C LYS A 34 -13.35 3.55 -7.85
N LEU A 35 -12.48 4.31 -7.19
CA LEU A 35 -12.84 5.10 -6.00
C LEU A 35 -13.38 6.49 -6.36
N LEU A 36 -13.26 6.94 -7.60
CA LEU A 36 -13.69 8.27 -8.04
C LEU A 36 -15.17 8.54 -7.76
N ASP A 37 -16.03 7.54 -7.96
CA ASP A 37 -17.48 7.64 -7.78
C ASP A 37 -17.94 7.31 -6.35
N LYS A 38 -17.03 6.97 -5.45
CA LYS A 38 -17.35 6.63 -4.07
C LYS A 38 -17.49 7.87 -3.20
N SER A 39 -18.46 7.87 -2.28
CA SER A 39 -18.58 8.92 -1.27
C SER A 39 -17.46 8.84 -0.23
N ASP A 40 -17.24 9.93 0.53
CA ASP A 40 -16.25 9.94 1.62
C ASP A 40 -16.60 8.93 2.72
N GLU A 41 -17.90 8.72 2.96
CA GLU A 41 -18.35 7.72 3.94
C GLU A 41 -18.08 6.29 3.46
N GLU A 42 -18.25 5.99 2.17
CA GLU A 42 -17.90 4.69 1.59
C GLU A 42 -16.39 4.43 1.69
N LEU A 43 -15.55 5.45 1.42
CA LEU A 43 -14.10 5.33 1.59
C LEU A 43 -13.70 5.06 3.05
N LYS A 44 -14.31 5.79 3.98
CA LYS A 44 -14.07 5.61 5.40
C LYS A 44 -14.47 4.21 5.86
N ASN A 45 -15.66 3.74 5.47
CA ASN A 45 -16.13 2.41 5.79
C ASN A 45 -15.22 1.34 5.20
N ARG A 46 -14.80 1.51 3.94
CA ARG A 46 -13.87 0.56 3.31
C ARG A 46 -12.52 0.50 4.02
N SER A 47 -12.00 1.62 4.54
CA SER A 47 -10.77 1.62 5.34
C SER A 47 -10.89 0.82 6.63
N ILE A 48 -12.07 0.88 7.27
CA ILE A 48 -12.37 0.09 8.47
C ILE A 48 -12.48 -1.40 8.11
N GLU A 49 -13.11 -1.73 6.99
CA GLU A 49 -13.20 -3.10 6.49
C GLU A 49 -11.83 -3.71 6.21
N LEU A 50 -10.95 -3.00 5.48
CA LEU A 50 -9.58 -3.45 5.21
C LEU A 50 -8.81 -3.74 6.49
N ARG A 51 -8.92 -2.84 7.48
CA ARG A 51 -8.33 -3.07 8.80
C ARG A 51 -8.88 -4.33 9.47
N THR A 52 -10.19 -4.53 9.42
CA THR A 52 -10.86 -5.69 10.00
C THR A 52 -10.42 -6.98 9.31
N GLU A 53 -10.30 -6.98 7.98
CA GLU A 53 -9.80 -8.11 7.21
C GLU A 53 -8.39 -8.52 7.62
N ILE A 54 -7.48 -7.54 7.82
CA ILE A 54 -6.11 -7.81 8.27
C ILE A 54 -6.12 -8.44 9.67
N LEU A 55 -6.86 -7.83 10.61
CA LEU A 55 -6.93 -8.32 11.98
C LEU A 55 -7.54 -9.73 12.07
N SER A 56 -8.59 -10.00 11.29
CA SER A 56 -9.20 -11.32 11.20
C SER A 56 -8.24 -12.38 10.68
N ALA A 57 -7.49 -12.07 9.61
CA ALA A 57 -6.50 -12.98 9.06
C ALA A 57 -5.38 -13.32 10.06
N VAL A 58 -4.93 -12.33 10.84
CA VAL A 58 -3.94 -12.53 11.90
C VAL A 58 -4.51 -13.40 13.02
N GLU A 59 -5.77 -13.17 13.43
CA GLU A 59 -6.38 -13.95 14.50
C GLU A 59 -6.62 -15.40 14.09
N GLU A 60 -7.10 -15.63 12.86
CA GLU A 60 -7.21 -16.98 12.29
C GLU A 60 -5.84 -17.70 12.25
N ALA A 61 -4.79 -16.99 11.86
CA ALA A 61 -3.43 -17.54 11.86
C ALA A 61 -2.94 -17.91 13.27
N LYS A 62 -3.25 -17.09 14.28
CA LYS A 62 -2.93 -17.38 15.69
C LYS A 62 -3.67 -18.63 16.19
N GLU A 63 -4.97 -18.74 15.92
CA GLU A 63 -5.75 -19.90 16.33
C GLU A 63 -5.27 -21.18 15.64
N LYS A 64 -4.91 -21.10 14.37
CA LYS A 64 -4.34 -22.21 13.62
C LYS A 64 -2.95 -22.62 14.16
N ALA A 65 -2.07 -21.65 14.36
CA ALA A 65 -0.75 -21.88 14.92
C ALA A 65 -0.83 -22.55 16.30
N LYS A 66 -1.74 -22.10 17.16
CA LYS A 66 -1.97 -22.67 18.49
C LYS A 66 -2.40 -24.15 18.47
N LYS A 67 -3.15 -24.55 17.44
CA LYS A 67 -3.65 -25.92 17.30
C LYS A 67 -2.65 -26.87 16.63
N GLU A 68 -1.87 -26.36 15.69
CA GLU A 68 -1.09 -27.21 14.74
C GLU A 68 0.43 -27.12 14.95
N ILE A 69 0.93 -26.04 15.62
CA ILE A 69 2.36 -25.77 15.73
C ILE A 69 2.79 -25.77 17.20
N SER A 70 3.62 -26.73 17.56
CA SER A 70 4.13 -26.87 18.95
C SER A 70 5.32 -25.95 19.22
N ASP A 71 6.13 -25.66 18.21
CA ASP A 71 7.30 -24.79 18.36
C ASP A 71 6.89 -23.31 18.29
N LYS A 72 7.32 -22.55 19.31
CA LYS A 72 6.93 -21.12 19.45
C LYS A 72 7.50 -20.22 18.36
N ASP A 73 8.71 -20.51 17.88
CA ASP A 73 9.37 -19.69 16.87
C ASP A 73 8.76 -19.98 15.48
N GLU A 74 8.42 -21.23 15.20
CA GLU A 74 7.69 -21.60 13.98
C GLU A 74 6.27 -21.01 13.98
N ALA A 75 5.56 -21.07 15.10
CA ALA A 75 4.24 -20.45 15.26
C ALA A 75 4.29 -18.95 15.00
N LYS A 76 5.30 -18.25 15.55
CA LYS A 76 5.50 -16.83 15.31
C LYS A 76 5.77 -16.51 13.83
N LYS A 77 6.65 -17.27 13.19
CA LYS A 77 6.94 -17.12 11.75
C LYS A 77 5.70 -17.34 10.90
N PHE A 78 4.89 -18.34 11.21
CA PHE A 78 3.63 -18.63 10.52
C PHE A 78 2.64 -17.45 10.61
N ILE A 79 2.47 -16.88 11.80
CA ILE A 79 1.58 -15.73 12.02
C ILE A 79 2.09 -14.51 11.25
N LEU A 80 3.40 -14.20 11.32
CA LEU A 80 3.99 -13.09 10.59
C LEU A 80 3.86 -13.25 9.07
N LEU A 81 3.99 -14.45 8.55
CA LEU A 81 3.80 -14.73 7.14
C LEU A 81 2.34 -14.51 6.70
N ALA A 82 1.38 -14.94 7.52
CA ALA A 82 -0.04 -14.73 7.25
C ALA A 82 -0.40 -13.23 7.25
N GLU A 83 0.13 -12.48 8.21
CA GLU A 83 0.00 -11.02 8.26
C GLU A 83 0.58 -10.37 7.01
N HIS A 84 1.83 -10.70 6.67
CA HIS A 84 2.50 -10.17 5.48
C HIS A 84 1.71 -10.44 4.20
N ASN A 85 1.27 -11.69 4.00
CA ASN A 85 0.50 -12.06 2.83
C ASN A 85 -0.82 -11.27 2.74
N LYS A 86 -1.49 -11.03 3.87
CA LYS A 86 -2.72 -10.25 3.88
C LYS A 86 -2.44 -8.77 3.60
N LEU A 87 -1.37 -8.21 4.15
CA LEU A 87 -0.94 -6.83 3.87
C LEU A 87 -0.63 -6.64 2.39
N GLU A 88 0.10 -7.56 1.76
CA GLU A 88 0.38 -7.54 0.31
C GLU A 88 -0.91 -7.54 -0.53
N GLN A 89 -1.91 -8.34 -0.14
CA GLN A 89 -3.19 -8.39 -0.84
C GLN A 89 -3.98 -7.09 -0.80
N VAL A 90 -3.97 -6.38 0.33
CA VAL A 90 -4.73 -5.13 0.51
C VAL A 90 -3.95 -3.88 0.12
N LEU A 91 -2.64 -4.00 -0.08
CA LEU A 91 -1.73 -2.89 -0.35
C LEU A 91 -2.16 -2.05 -1.56
N PRO A 92 -2.53 -2.61 -2.73
CA PRO A 92 -2.92 -1.81 -3.88
C PRO A 92 -4.14 -0.93 -3.59
N GLU A 93 -5.16 -1.49 -2.95
CA GLU A 93 -6.38 -0.77 -2.59
C GLU A 93 -6.10 0.30 -1.53
N ALA A 94 -5.30 -0.01 -0.51
CA ALA A 94 -4.93 0.93 0.54
C ALA A 94 -4.18 2.15 -0.02
N PHE A 95 -3.21 1.95 -0.91
CA PHE A 95 -2.50 3.05 -1.58
C PHE A 95 -3.41 3.86 -2.49
N ALA A 96 -4.33 3.21 -3.20
CA ALA A 96 -5.34 3.88 -4.01
C ALA A 96 -6.24 4.79 -3.17
N MET A 97 -6.66 4.32 -1.99
CA MET A 97 -7.46 5.12 -1.05
C MET A 97 -6.71 6.35 -0.54
N VAL A 98 -5.40 6.21 -0.24
CA VAL A 98 -4.56 7.36 0.14
C VAL A 98 -4.46 8.34 -1.02
N LYS A 99 -4.20 7.88 -2.25
CA LYS A 99 -4.12 8.71 -3.45
C LYS A 99 -5.42 9.49 -3.67
N GLU A 100 -6.56 8.82 -3.60
CA GLU A 100 -7.88 9.42 -3.79
C GLU A 100 -8.22 10.40 -2.66
N THR A 101 -7.91 10.07 -1.40
CA THR A 101 -8.10 10.98 -0.27
C THR A 101 -7.28 12.25 -0.45
N CYS A 102 -6.00 12.15 -0.84
CA CYS A 102 -5.17 13.31 -1.14
C CYS A 102 -5.76 14.18 -2.25
N ARG A 103 -6.30 13.56 -3.31
CA ARG A 103 -6.96 14.26 -4.40
C ARG A 103 -8.18 15.07 -3.91
N ARG A 104 -9.03 14.48 -3.07
CA ARG A 104 -10.21 15.14 -2.49
C ARG A 104 -9.84 16.27 -1.55
N MET A 105 -8.73 16.12 -0.83
CA MET A 105 -8.25 17.17 0.08
C MET A 105 -7.65 18.37 -0.64
N CYS A 106 -7.32 18.27 -1.94
CA CYS A 106 -6.77 19.38 -2.70
C CYS A 106 -7.67 20.60 -2.63
N GLY A 107 -7.07 21.74 -2.25
CA GLY A 107 -7.78 23.02 -2.04
C GLY A 107 -8.30 23.24 -0.61
N SER A 108 -8.32 22.19 0.24
CA SER A 108 -8.65 22.35 1.66
C SER A 108 -7.53 23.06 2.40
N SER A 109 -7.89 23.92 3.35
CA SER A 109 -6.93 24.62 4.20
C SER A 109 -7.30 24.49 5.68
N TRP A 110 -6.31 24.55 6.53
CA TRP A 110 -6.45 24.57 7.99
C TRP A 110 -5.31 25.32 8.66
N LYS A 111 -5.49 25.71 9.90
CA LYS A 111 -4.47 26.42 10.66
C LYS A 111 -3.61 25.45 11.48
N VAL A 112 -2.30 25.56 11.33
CA VAL A 112 -1.31 24.85 12.14
C VAL A 112 -0.37 25.88 12.77
N VAL A 113 -0.32 25.93 14.09
CA VAL A 113 0.53 26.87 14.84
C VAL A 113 0.39 28.32 14.33
N GLY A 114 -0.88 28.74 14.12
CA GLY A 114 -1.21 30.10 13.67
C GLY A 114 -0.95 30.42 12.20
N ARG A 115 -0.44 29.45 11.41
CA ARG A 115 -0.25 29.57 9.95
C ARG A 115 -1.29 28.77 9.21
N GLU A 116 -1.85 29.36 8.15
CA GLU A 116 -2.73 28.65 7.24
C GLU A 116 -1.89 27.74 6.33
N LEU A 117 -2.23 26.45 6.32
CA LEU A 117 -1.68 25.45 5.41
C LEU A 117 -2.78 25.03 4.45
N LYS A 118 -2.45 24.95 3.18
CA LYS A 118 -3.33 24.45 2.12
C LYS A 118 -2.80 23.13 1.59
N TRP A 119 -3.70 22.17 1.41
CA TRP A 119 -3.32 20.89 0.82
C TRP A 119 -3.31 21.00 -0.71
N GLU A 120 -2.16 20.77 -1.32
CA GLU A 120 -1.98 20.85 -2.78
C GLU A 120 -1.26 19.63 -3.35
N MET A 121 -1.13 18.56 -2.54
CA MET A 121 -0.35 17.37 -2.91
C MET A 121 -1.27 16.21 -3.28
N ILE A 122 -1.06 15.68 -4.49
CA ILE A 122 -1.53 14.36 -4.91
C ILE A 122 -0.29 13.53 -5.18
N PRO A 123 -0.12 12.32 -4.59
CA PRO A 123 1.06 11.51 -4.84
C PRO A 123 1.21 11.16 -6.32
N TYR A 124 2.39 11.48 -6.88
CA TYR A 124 2.77 11.03 -8.21
C TYR A 124 3.16 9.55 -8.19
N ASP A 125 3.09 8.89 -9.32
CA ASP A 125 3.44 7.48 -9.46
C ASP A 125 4.84 7.16 -8.93
N VAL A 126 5.81 8.05 -9.16
CA VAL A 126 7.17 7.91 -8.60
C VAL A 126 7.24 7.99 -7.08
N GLN A 127 6.31 8.70 -6.44
CA GLN A 127 6.21 8.79 -4.97
C GLN A 127 5.50 7.59 -4.36
N ILE A 128 4.68 6.90 -5.14
CA ILE A 128 4.01 5.66 -4.72
C ILE A 128 4.99 4.49 -4.77
N ILE A 129 5.91 4.51 -5.73
CA ILE A 129 6.93 3.46 -5.91
C ILE A 129 8.07 3.60 -4.88
N GLY A 130 8.47 4.82 -4.56
CA GLY A 130 9.68 5.12 -3.80
C GLY A 130 9.51 5.31 -2.37
#